data_38df533cc17960f6687107e5fa46494d
#
_entry.id   38df533cc17960f6687107e5fa46494d
#
_cell.length_a   1.000
_cell.length_b   1.000
_cell.length_c   1.000
_cell.angle_alpha   90.00
_cell.angle_beta   90.00
_cell.angle_gamma   90.00
#
_symmetry.space_group_name_H-M   'P 1'
#
loop_
_entity.id
_entity.type
_entity.pdbx_description
1 polymer ?
#
loop_
_entity_poly.entity_id
_entity_poly.type
_entity_poly.pdbx_seq_one_letter_code
_entity_poly.pdbx_strand_id
1 'polypeptide(L)'
;MKSAPFVSPNFLERVAEPGSPFHRDYLAYQRREITRAELIRQLPHVAMLGDSVCMGIHISSPWSTFWRAHTCRGKNWFLHRDAPRETCSIAKTLESITPLVAIECAGVGALVDHEYSRQDLFRRILGTRNFSAQVSDLLRAFRLPDLILIAIGHNNVDWAWRCPPNDFVEPHERLKRLSEDLRQNYRRDLRRLLERARTQQRRVAIVIYGLINFGSYFKGREAAEHLRESDTTLYPRLEMTYKYFISFHPTYRRNLIRLASMVNKKLHAMVEELNREFVHQTEHIQLRYSDALATADLGRAELLHPIDGWHASVEGHNVLANAAVSDLAPSLEFLGIGDSHRPKPR
;
A
#
# COMPACT_ATOMS: atom_id res chain seq x y z
N MET A 1 14.51 9.96 3.97
CA MET A 1 14.49 9.68 5.43
C MET A 1 13.69 8.40 5.65
N LYS A 2 14.22 7.42 6.43
CA LYS A 2 13.43 6.25 6.86
C LYS A 2 12.38 6.74 7.83
N SER A 3 11.11 6.38 7.64
CA SER A 3 10.10 6.59 8.68
C SER A 3 10.47 5.72 9.89
N ALA A 4 10.47 6.31 11.08
CA ALA A 4 10.60 5.50 12.29
C ALA A 4 9.43 4.51 12.34
N PRO A 5 9.67 3.25 12.72
CA PRO A 5 8.59 2.30 12.95
C PRO A 5 7.59 2.86 13.95
N PHE A 6 6.31 2.68 13.65
CA PHE A 6 5.24 3.01 14.59
C PHE A 6 4.97 1.80 15.47
N VAL A 7 5.06 1.98 16.77
CA VAL A 7 4.67 0.97 17.75
C VAL A 7 3.29 1.34 18.28
N SER A 8 2.41 0.36 18.40
CA SER A 8 1.05 0.57 18.92
C SER A 8 1.07 1.40 20.20
N PRO A 9 0.21 2.43 20.32
CA PRO A 9 -0.01 3.11 21.59
C PRO A 9 -0.42 2.09 22.66
N ASN A 10 -0.04 2.33 23.90
CA ASN A 10 -0.40 1.46 25.05
C ASN A 10 -0.01 -0.01 24.88
N PHE A 11 0.98 -0.33 23.98
CA PHE A 11 1.36 -1.72 23.76
C PHE A 11 1.81 -2.40 25.07
N LEU A 12 2.43 -1.67 26.02
CA LEU A 12 2.85 -2.21 27.31
C LEU A 12 1.66 -2.70 28.15
N GLU A 13 0.54 -2.00 28.17
CA GLU A 13 -0.68 -2.42 28.86
C GLU A 13 -1.20 -3.72 28.27
N ARG A 14 -1.27 -3.79 26.94
CA ARG A 14 -1.80 -4.95 26.22
C ARG A 14 -0.92 -6.20 26.30
N VAL A 15 0.41 -6.05 26.30
CA VAL A 15 1.30 -7.20 26.49
C VAL A 15 1.32 -7.65 27.96
N ALA A 16 0.94 -6.77 28.91
CA ALA A 16 0.85 -7.08 30.33
C ALA A 16 -0.38 -7.95 30.68
N GLU A 17 -1.40 -7.98 29.82
CA GLU A 17 -2.58 -8.80 30.05
C GLU A 17 -2.23 -10.29 30.17
N PRO A 18 -2.69 -11.01 31.22
CA PRO A 18 -2.34 -12.43 31.43
C PRO A 18 -2.69 -13.35 30.26
N GLY A 19 -3.70 -12.99 29.44
CA GLY A 19 -4.09 -13.72 28.24
C GLY A 19 -3.31 -13.33 26.97
N SER A 20 -2.43 -12.33 27.05
CA SER A 20 -1.63 -11.89 25.91
C SER A 20 -0.60 -12.95 25.49
N PRO A 21 -0.43 -13.25 24.20
CA PRO A 21 0.63 -14.13 23.74
C PRO A 21 2.04 -13.61 24.08
N PHE A 22 2.17 -12.32 24.43
CA PHE A 22 3.42 -11.64 24.78
C PHE A 22 3.60 -11.47 26.30
N HIS A 23 2.68 -11.98 27.13
CA HIS A 23 2.72 -11.80 28.57
C HIS A 23 4.03 -12.34 29.19
N ARG A 24 4.52 -13.48 28.70
CA ARG A 24 5.79 -14.05 29.16
C ARG A 24 6.96 -13.11 28.91
N ASP A 25 7.02 -12.51 27.71
CA ASP A 25 8.09 -11.57 27.34
C ASP A 25 7.95 -10.26 28.13
N TYR A 26 6.71 -9.83 28.43
CA TYR A 26 6.48 -8.71 29.33
C TYR A 26 7.00 -8.98 30.74
N LEU A 27 6.80 -10.17 31.30
CA LEU A 27 7.35 -10.54 32.60
C LEU A 27 8.88 -10.56 32.58
N ALA A 28 9.50 -11.04 31.51
CA ALA A 28 10.95 -10.97 31.33
C ALA A 28 11.45 -9.52 31.26
N TYR A 29 10.71 -8.63 30.60
CA TYR A 29 10.98 -7.20 30.58
C TYR A 29 10.88 -6.58 31.98
N GLN A 30 9.84 -6.91 32.76
CA GLN A 30 9.69 -6.44 34.14
C GLN A 30 10.85 -6.88 35.04
N ARG A 31 11.37 -8.11 34.85
CA ARG A 31 12.52 -8.61 35.55
C ARG A 31 13.87 -8.09 35.04
N ARG A 32 13.84 -7.21 34.02
CA ARG A 32 15.03 -6.67 33.34
C ARG A 32 15.89 -7.72 32.63
N GLU A 33 15.32 -8.88 32.30
CA GLU A 33 15.98 -9.94 31.53
C GLU A 33 16.06 -9.59 30.06
N ILE A 34 15.09 -8.80 29.56
CA ILE A 34 15.09 -8.22 28.23
C ILE A 34 14.87 -6.72 28.27
N THR A 35 15.31 -6.03 27.23
CA THR A 35 15.10 -4.59 27.04
C THR A 35 13.73 -4.31 26.42
N ARG A 36 13.25 -3.05 26.52
CA ARG A 36 12.05 -2.61 25.80
C ARG A 36 12.17 -2.82 24.29
N ALA A 37 13.35 -2.64 23.72
CA ALA A 37 13.59 -2.85 22.31
C ALA A 37 13.45 -4.33 21.91
N GLU A 38 13.87 -5.25 22.78
CA GLU A 38 13.70 -6.69 22.57
C GLU A 38 12.24 -7.10 22.69
N LEU A 39 11.50 -6.58 23.67
CA LEU A 39 10.05 -6.78 23.77
C LEU A 39 9.32 -6.31 22.50
N ILE A 40 9.63 -5.11 21.99
CA ILE A 40 9.06 -4.60 20.75
C ILE A 40 9.38 -5.51 19.55
N ARG A 41 10.56 -6.12 19.51
CA ARG A 41 10.93 -7.08 18.46
C ARG A 41 10.09 -8.36 18.46
N GLN A 42 9.46 -8.73 19.58
CA GLN A 42 8.56 -9.89 19.63
C GLN A 42 7.19 -9.60 19.03
N LEU A 43 6.75 -8.34 18.99
CA LEU A 43 5.46 -7.97 18.41
C LEU A 43 5.40 -8.32 16.92
N PRO A 44 4.20 -8.56 16.36
CA PRO A 44 4.01 -8.66 14.92
C PRO A 44 4.46 -7.38 14.21
N HIS A 45 5.26 -7.52 13.17
CA HIS A 45 5.68 -6.41 12.31
C HIS A 45 4.87 -6.43 11.02
N VAL A 46 4.23 -5.31 10.69
CA VAL A 46 3.44 -5.12 9.48
C VAL A 46 4.08 -4.01 8.65
N ALA A 47 4.39 -4.28 7.39
CA ALA A 47 4.97 -3.28 6.49
C ALA A 47 4.07 -3.00 5.29
N MET A 48 4.07 -1.74 4.84
CA MET A 48 3.42 -1.29 3.62
C MET A 48 4.45 -0.76 2.63
N LEU A 49 4.49 -1.35 1.45
CA LEU A 49 5.21 -0.86 0.29
C LEU A 49 4.19 -0.31 -0.72
N GLY A 50 4.48 0.86 -1.27
CA GLY A 50 3.49 1.48 -2.14
C GLY A 50 3.93 2.80 -2.74
N ASP A 51 2.97 3.45 -3.38
CA ASP A 51 3.11 4.78 -3.97
C ASP A 51 2.24 5.83 -3.24
N SER A 52 1.92 6.92 -3.91
CA SER A 52 1.14 8.00 -3.32
C SER A 52 -0.28 7.61 -2.91
N VAL A 53 -0.88 6.62 -3.55
CA VAL A 53 -2.19 6.08 -3.18
C VAL A 53 -2.16 5.52 -1.75
N CYS A 54 -0.99 5.02 -1.31
CA CYS A 54 -0.80 4.48 0.03
C CYS A 54 -0.41 5.53 1.07
N MET A 55 -0.12 6.77 0.68
CA MET A 55 0.49 7.77 1.57
C MET A 55 -0.48 8.79 2.17
N GLY A 56 -1.75 8.80 1.78
CA GLY A 56 -2.71 9.78 2.28
C GLY A 56 -2.28 11.23 2.03
N ILE A 57 -1.87 11.52 0.80
CA ILE A 57 -1.47 12.87 0.41
C ILE A 57 -2.66 13.81 0.63
N HIS A 58 -2.38 14.98 1.22
CA HIS A 58 -3.34 16.05 1.51
C HIS A 58 -4.38 15.77 2.62
N ILE A 59 -4.45 14.59 3.22
CA ILE A 59 -5.46 14.30 4.25
C ILE A 59 -5.45 15.31 5.41
N SER A 60 -4.30 15.82 5.79
CA SER A 60 -4.16 16.65 7.00
C SER A 60 -4.27 18.16 6.76
N SER A 61 -4.23 18.62 5.52
CA SER A 61 -4.35 20.05 5.19
C SER A 61 -4.63 20.25 3.70
N PRO A 62 -5.67 21.02 3.35
CA PRO A 62 -5.94 21.39 1.97
C PRO A 62 -4.78 22.18 1.32
N TRP A 63 -3.91 22.76 2.13
CA TRP A 63 -2.77 23.57 1.71
C TRP A 63 -1.44 22.87 1.93
N SER A 64 -1.42 21.59 2.35
CA SER A 64 -0.18 20.83 2.40
C SER A 64 0.35 20.70 0.97
N THR A 65 1.21 21.64 0.66
CA THR A 65 1.85 21.71 -0.65
C THR A 65 2.61 20.42 -0.87
N PHE A 66 2.78 20.06 -2.12
CA PHE A 66 3.61 18.98 -2.61
C PHE A 66 4.95 18.80 -1.84
N TRP A 67 5.49 19.89 -1.33
CA TRP A 67 6.71 19.95 -0.51
C TRP A 67 6.56 19.32 0.88
N ARG A 68 5.35 19.19 1.42
CA ARG A 68 5.05 18.55 2.70
C ARG A 68 4.52 17.13 2.55
N ALA A 69 4.57 16.52 1.38
CA ALA A 69 4.14 15.14 1.17
C ALA A 69 4.80 14.14 2.14
N HIS A 70 6.01 14.46 2.62
CA HIS A 70 6.67 13.68 3.66
C HIS A 70 6.02 13.77 5.05
N THR A 71 5.22 14.79 5.31
CA THR A 71 4.51 14.96 6.61
C THR A 71 3.19 14.22 6.66
N CYS A 72 2.69 13.76 5.51
CA CYS A 72 1.45 12.98 5.41
C CYS A 72 1.65 11.49 5.72
N ARG A 73 2.89 11.06 5.95
CA ARG A 73 3.18 9.70 6.41
C ARG A 73 2.47 9.43 7.73
N GLY A 74 1.79 8.28 7.79
CA GLY A 74 1.03 7.90 8.95
C GLY A 74 -0.40 8.45 8.99
N LYS A 75 -0.95 8.93 7.87
CA LYS A 75 -2.33 9.39 7.74
C LYS A 75 -2.97 8.85 6.44
N ASN A 76 -3.07 7.52 6.32
CA ASN A 76 -3.55 6.87 5.11
C ASN A 76 -4.32 5.58 5.47
N TRP A 77 -4.82 4.88 4.49
CA TRP A 77 -5.56 3.64 4.70
C TRP A 77 -4.75 2.49 5.34
N PHE A 78 -3.41 2.59 5.34
CA PHE A 78 -2.55 1.66 6.05
C PHE A 78 -2.31 2.08 7.51
N LEU A 79 -1.93 3.35 7.75
CA LEU A 79 -1.50 3.83 9.06
C LEU A 79 -2.09 5.21 9.38
N HIS A 80 -2.94 5.28 10.38
CA HIS A 80 -3.50 6.52 10.91
C HIS A 80 -2.94 6.83 12.30
N ARG A 81 -1.90 7.66 12.38
CA ARG A 81 -1.29 8.05 13.67
C ARG A 81 -2.14 9.05 14.47
N ASP A 82 -2.61 10.10 13.79
CA ASP A 82 -3.29 11.24 14.44
C ASP A 82 -4.66 11.47 13.82
N ALA A 83 -5.31 10.42 13.38
CA ALA A 83 -6.56 10.53 12.68
C ALA A 83 -7.73 10.78 13.64
N PRO A 84 -8.78 11.47 13.19
CA PRO A 84 -10.06 11.48 13.89
C PRO A 84 -10.50 10.04 14.22
N ARG A 85 -11.28 9.87 15.29
CA ARG A 85 -11.76 8.54 15.73
C ARG A 85 -12.49 7.75 14.64
N GLU A 86 -13.01 8.45 13.66
CA GLU A 86 -13.83 7.93 12.56
C GLU A 86 -13.03 7.32 11.42
N THR A 87 -11.70 7.50 11.40
CA THR A 87 -10.87 7.01 10.30
C THR A 87 -10.44 5.57 10.52
N CYS A 88 -10.73 4.72 9.53
CA CYS A 88 -10.26 3.35 9.49
C CYS A 88 -8.85 3.28 8.87
N SER A 89 -8.01 2.39 9.38
CA SER A 89 -6.76 1.99 8.73
C SER A 89 -6.44 0.55 9.05
N ILE A 90 -5.64 -0.10 8.21
CA ILE A 90 -5.22 -1.48 8.46
C ILE A 90 -4.53 -1.61 9.81
N ALA A 91 -3.55 -0.75 10.10
CA ALA A 91 -2.83 -0.79 11.37
C ALA A 91 -3.77 -0.64 12.58
N LYS A 92 -4.71 0.31 12.53
CA LYS A 92 -5.68 0.54 13.61
C LYS A 92 -6.60 -0.67 13.82
N THR A 93 -7.03 -1.30 12.74
CA THR A 93 -7.86 -2.51 12.84
C THR A 93 -7.06 -3.69 13.40
N LEU A 94 -5.82 -3.88 12.95
CA LEU A 94 -4.96 -4.93 13.50
C LEU A 94 -4.58 -4.66 14.96
N GLU A 95 -4.38 -3.39 15.33
CA GLU A 95 -4.16 -2.99 16.72
C GLU A 95 -5.32 -3.36 17.65
N SER A 96 -6.56 -3.39 17.17
CA SER A 96 -7.67 -3.87 18.00
C SER A 96 -7.55 -5.36 18.35
N ILE A 97 -6.83 -6.13 17.54
CA ILE A 97 -6.62 -7.57 17.72
C ILE A 97 -5.34 -7.83 18.52
N THR A 98 -4.22 -7.21 18.14
CA THR A 98 -2.91 -7.46 18.74
C THR A 98 -2.04 -6.21 18.74
N PRO A 99 -1.19 -5.96 19.75
CA PRO A 99 -0.18 -4.92 19.64
C PRO A 99 0.79 -5.25 18.52
N LEU A 100 1.22 -4.25 17.75
CA LEU A 100 2.05 -4.44 16.56
C LEU A 100 3.06 -3.31 16.33
N VAL A 101 3.96 -3.55 15.40
CA VAL A 101 4.87 -2.55 14.83
C VAL A 101 4.51 -2.32 13.38
N ALA A 102 4.10 -1.12 13.01
CA ALA A 102 3.80 -0.75 11.64
C ALA A 102 4.97 0.00 10.98
N ILE A 103 5.33 -0.40 9.77
CA ILE A 103 6.45 0.12 8.99
C ILE A 103 5.92 0.64 7.65
N GLU A 104 5.94 1.95 7.46
CA GLU A 104 5.51 2.56 6.21
C GLU A 104 6.72 2.84 5.31
N CYS A 105 6.79 2.14 4.18
CA CYS A 105 7.84 2.29 3.16
C CYS A 105 7.35 3.00 1.90
N ALA A 106 6.06 3.27 1.77
CA ALA A 106 5.46 3.90 0.59
C ALA A 106 6.12 5.25 0.24
N GLY A 107 6.11 5.61 -1.02
CA GLY A 107 6.72 6.84 -1.52
C GLY A 107 5.87 7.57 -2.57
N VAL A 108 5.76 8.90 -2.45
CA VAL A 108 5.08 9.74 -3.45
C VAL A 108 5.72 9.55 -4.82
N GLY A 109 4.92 9.32 -5.85
CA GLY A 109 5.42 9.14 -7.22
C GLY A 109 6.26 7.89 -7.42
N ALA A 110 6.26 6.95 -6.46
CA ALA A 110 7.03 5.71 -6.57
C ALA A 110 6.59 4.87 -7.78
N LEU A 111 7.57 4.27 -8.43
CA LEU A 111 7.42 3.39 -9.58
C LEU A 111 7.91 1.98 -9.25
N VAL A 112 7.39 1.00 -9.95
CA VAL A 112 7.91 -0.37 -9.92
C VAL A 112 9.24 -0.44 -10.70
N ASP A 113 9.38 0.40 -11.72
CA ASP A 113 10.54 0.41 -12.62
C ASP A 113 11.64 1.39 -12.19
N HIS A 114 12.91 0.99 -12.46
CA HIS A 114 14.08 1.81 -12.19
C HIS A 114 14.43 2.80 -13.30
N GLU A 115 14.12 2.49 -14.55
CA GLU A 115 14.60 3.26 -15.68
C GLU A 115 13.94 4.63 -15.77
N TYR A 116 12.61 4.69 -15.55
CA TYR A 116 11.88 5.95 -15.55
C TYR A 116 12.28 6.89 -14.42
N SER A 117 12.72 6.36 -13.27
CA SER A 117 13.11 7.17 -12.11
C SER A 117 14.45 7.88 -12.31
N ARG A 118 15.32 7.41 -13.23
CA ARG A 118 16.62 8.04 -13.50
C ARG A 118 16.51 9.30 -14.35
N GLN A 119 15.48 9.42 -15.17
CA GLN A 119 15.27 10.54 -16.09
C GLN A 119 14.48 11.67 -15.51
N ASP A 120 13.77 11.44 -14.40
CA ASP A 120 12.89 12.43 -13.78
C ASP A 120 13.60 13.18 -12.64
N LEU A 121 14.13 14.37 -12.98
CA LEU A 121 14.78 15.29 -12.02
C LEU A 121 13.88 15.60 -10.82
N PHE A 122 12.57 15.71 -11.04
CA PHE A 122 11.60 16.03 -10.01
C PHE A 122 11.48 14.92 -8.96
N ARG A 123 11.48 13.65 -9.37
CA ARG A 123 11.46 12.50 -8.45
C ARG A 123 12.77 12.40 -7.67
N ARG A 124 13.89 12.77 -8.29
CA ARG A 124 15.19 12.85 -7.59
C ARG A 124 15.17 13.90 -6.48
N ILE A 125 14.64 15.09 -6.76
CA ILE A 125 14.51 16.18 -5.78
C ILE A 125 13.60 15.76 -4.63
N LEU A 126 12.51 15.03 -4.89
CA LEU A 126 11.59 14.53 -3.87
C LEU A 126 12.15 13.36 -3.05
N GLY A 127 13.29 12.80 -3.45
CA GLY A 127 13.83 11.60 -2.81
C GLY A 127 12.87 10.40 -2.93
N THR A 128 12.13 10.31 -4.05
CA THR A 128 11.17 9.24 -4.29
C THR A 128 11.85 7.88 -4.27
N ARG A 129 11.33 6.98 -3.47
CA ARG A 129 11.81 5.61 -3.33
C ARG A 129 10.93 4.67 -4.14
N ASN A 130 11.43 4.17 -5.24
CA ASN A 130 10.75 3.17 -6.04
C ASN A 130 10.65 1.80 -5.33
N PHE A 131 9.91 0.85 -5.91
CA PHE A 131 9.65 -0.45 -5.31
C PHE A 131 10.93 -1.20 -4.90
N SER A 132 11.92 -1.27 -5.78
CA SER A 132 13.18 -1.96 -5.51
C SER A 132 13.96 -1.33 -4.33
N ALA A 133 13.88 0.00 -4.16
CA ALA A 133 14.48 0.67 -3.01
C ALA A 133 13.71 0.37 -1.70
N GLN A 134 12.37 0.32 -1.78
CA GLN A 134 11.51 -0.06 -0.64
C GLN A 134 11.79 -1.50 -0.21
N VAL A 135 11.85 -2.44 -1.16
CA VAL A 135 12.24 -3.84 -0.92
C VAL A 135 13.64 -3.92 -0.30
N SER A 136 14.61 -3.18 -0.85
CA SER A 136 15.97 -3.17 -0.32
C SER A 136 16.06 -2.68 1.12
N ASP A 137 15.15 -1.78 1.54
CA ASP A 137 15.09 -1.36 2.94
C ASP A 137 14.58 -2.46 3.87
N LEU A 138 13.56 -3.22 3.44
CA LEU A 138 13.09 -4.37 4.21
C LEU A 138 14.17 -5.46 4.31
N LEU A 139 14.90 -5.70 3.22
CA LEU A 139 15.98 -6.70 3.22
C LEU A 139 17.17 -6.35 4.12
N ARG A 140 17.38 -5.05 4.39
CA ARG A 140 18.41 -4.58 5.35
C ARG A 140 17.97 -4.66 6.80
N ALA A 141 16.68 -4.89 7.06
CA ALA A 141 16.21 -5.07 8.42
C ALA A 141 16.74 -6.37 9.00
N PHE A 142 16.86 -6.42 10.34
CA PHE A 142 17.28 -7.63 11.05
C PHE A 142 16.42 -8.85 10.68
N ARG A 143 15.11 -8.63 10.51
CA ARG A 143 14.15 -9.62 10.02
C ARG A 143 13.16 -8.97 9.06
N LEU A 144 12.55 -9.76 8.18
CA LEU A 144 11.39 -9.31 7.43
C LEU A 144 10.19 -9.10 8.37
N PRO A 145 9.28 -8.17 8.05
CA PRO A 145 7.98 -8.08 8.70
C PRO A 145 7.19 -9.39 8.54
N ASP A 146 6.37 -9.70 9.54
CA ASP A 146 5.52 -10.89 9.51
C ASP A 146 4.42 -10.76 8.44
N LEU A 147 3.90 -9.52 8.24
CA LEU A 147 2.96 -9.19 7.17
C LEU A 147 3.51 -8.07 6.29
N ILE A 148 3.62 -8.31 5.00
CA ILE A 148 4.08 -7.35 4.00
C ILE A 148 2.93 -7.09 3.02
N LEU A 149 2.46 -5.84 2.98
CA LEU A 149 1.40 -5.36 2.10
C LEU A 149 2.03 -4.55 0.96
N ILE A 150 1.63 -4.82 -0.27
CA ILE A 150 2.21 -4.17 -1.45
C ILE A 150 1.09 -3.62 -2.32
N ALA A 151 1.07 -2.29 -2.51
CA ALA A 151 0.15 -1.61 -3.43
C ALA A 151 0.90 -0.49 -4.17
N ILE A 152 1.48 -0.83 -5.31
CA ILE A 152 2.30 0.08 -6.12
C ILE A 152 2.07 -0.18 -7.61
N GLY A 153 2.31 0.82 -8.44
CA GLY A 153 2.18 0.72 -9.90
C GLY A 153 1.18 1.70 -10.49
N HIS A 154 0.42 2.43 -9.66
CA HIS A 154 -0.53 3.45 -10.10
C HIS A 154 0.17 4.54 -10.93
N ASN A 155 1.35 4.97 -10.51
CA ASN A 155 2.15 5.93 -11.28
C ASN A 155 2.72 5.33 -12.56
N ASN A 156 3.00 4.03 -12.62
CA ASN A 156 3.47 3.38 -13.84
C ASN A 156 2.41 3.42 -14.95
N VAL A 157 1.17 3.05 -14.61
CA VAL A 157 0.08 3.03 -15.59
C VAL A 157 -0.27 4.45 -16.05
N ASP A 158 -0.24 5.45 -15.18
CA ASP A 158 -0.45 6.84 -15.53
C ASP A 158 0.74 7.41 -16.34
N TRP A 159 1.96 7.20 -15.84
CA TRP A 159 3.17 7.71 -16.47
C TRP A 159 3.44 7.10 -17.86
N ALA A 160 3.27 5.79 -18.00
CA ALA A 160 3.47 5.09 -19.25
C ALA A 160 2.56 5.60 -20.37
N TRP A 161 1.39 6.15 -20.01
CA TRP A 161 0.47 6.71 -20.96
C TRP A 161 0.74 8.19 -21.28
N ARG A 162 1.31 8.93 -20.32
CA ARG A 162 1.66 10.35 -20.48
C ARG A 162 2.86 10.59 -21.41
N CYS A 163 3.84 9.72 -21.34
CA CYS A 163 5.08 9.84 -22.11
C CYS A 163 5.08 8.74 -23.17
N PRO A 164 4.27 8.88 -24.25
CA PRO A 164 4.33 7.94 -25.34
C PRO A 164 5.78 7.94 -25.89
N PRO A 165 6.45 6.80 -25.97
CA PRO A 165 7.63 6.72 -26.82
C PRO A 165 7.21 7.12 -28.24
N ASN A 166 8.10 7.76 -28.99
CA ASN A 166 7.88 8.15 -30.40
C ASN A 166 7.71 6.95 -31.32
N ASP A 167 7.37 5.79 -30.80
CA ASP A 167 7.25 4.55 -31.52
C ASP A 167 5.87 4.43 -32.15
N PHE A 168 5.83 4.06 -33.43
CA PHE A 168 4.63 3.74 -34.20
C PHE A 168 3.99 2.39 -33.80
N VAL A 169 4.03 2.02 -32.50
CA VAL A 169 3.46 0.77 -32.02
C VAL A 169 1.97 0.92 -31.80
N GLU A 170 1.19 -0.02 -32.32
CA GLU A 170 -0.25 -0.10 -32.10
C GLU A 170 -0.59 0.00 -30.60
N PRO A 171 -1.61 0.79 -30.20
CA PRO A 171 -1.95 1.03 -28.80
C PRO A 171 -2.13 -0.26 -27.98
N HIS A 172 -2.70 -1.32 -28.60
CA HIS A 172 -2.89 -2.59 -27.92
C HIS A 172 -1.58 -3.31 -27.58
N GLU A 173 -0.68 -3.40 -28.54
CA GLU A 173 0.64 -4.05 -28.33
C GLU A 173 1.48 -3.26 -27.32
N ARG A 174 1.35 -1.95 -27.34
CA ARG A 174 1.98 -1.09 -26.35
C ARG A 174 1.48 -1.36 -24.93
N LEU A 175 0.16 -1.41 -24.70
CA LEU A 175 -0.40 -1.75 -23.40
C LEU A 175 0.05 -3.13 -22.93
N LYS A 176 0.13 -4.09 -23.85
CA LYS A 176 0.62 -5.44 -23.57
C LYS A 176 2.08 -5.43 -23.12
N ARG A 177 2.97 -4.70 -23.84
CA ARG A 177 4.38 -4.54 -23.46
C ARG A 177 4.51 -3.90 -22.07
N LEU A 178 3.87 -2.75 -21.85
CA LEU A 178 3.93 -2.05 -20.56
C LEU A 178 3.45 -2.90 -19.39
N SER A 179 2.37 -3.66 -19.57
CA SER A 179 1.89 -4.56 -18.52
C SER A 179 2.86 -5.72 -18.25
N GLU A 180 3.59 -6.18 -19.26
CA GLU A 180 4.59 -7.23 -19.12
C GLU A 180 5.85 -6.73 -18.43
N ASP A 181 6.36 -5.55 -18.81
CA ASP A 181 7.52 -4.93 -18.19
C ASP A 181 7.26 -4.70 -16.68
N LEU A 182 6.06 -4.23 -16.35
CA LEU A 182 5.66 -4.03 -14.96
C LEU A 182 5.62 -5.36 -14.20
N ARG A 183 5.05 -6.43 -14.79
CA ARG A 183 5.05 -7.77 -14.20
C ARG A 183 6.46 -8.28 -13.92
N GLN A 184 7.38 -8.13 -14.88
CA GLN A 184 8.75 -8.61 -14.74
C GLN A 184 9.51 -7.88 -13.63
N ASN A 185 9.36 -6.56 -13.54
CA ASN A 185 9.96 -5.76 -12.47
C ASN A 185 9.43 -6.13 -11.09
N TYR A 186 8.10 -6.34 -10.97
CA TYR A 186 7.49 -6.86 -9.75
C TYR A 186 8.07 -8.22 -9.37
N ARG A 187 8.10 -9.16 -10.32
CA ARG A 187 8.60 -10.52 -10.09
C ARG A 187 10.03 -10.53 -9.58
N ARG A 188 10.91 -9.72 -10.17
CA ARG A 188 12.31 -9.60 -9.75
C ARG A 188 12.43 -9.23 -8.26
N ASP A 189 11.72 -8.20 -7.83
CA ASP A 189 11.83 -7.70 -6.46
C ASP A 189 11.08 -8.59 -5.45
N LEU A 190 9.98 -9.21 -5.85
CA LEU A 190 9.29 -10.22 -5.04
C LEU A 190 10.13 -11.46 -4.81
N ARG A 191 10.86 -11.96 -5.83
CA ARG A 191 11.79 -13.08 -5.64
C ARG A 191 12.81 -12.79 -4.55
N ARG A 192 13.36 -11.59 -4.52
CA ARG A 192 14.30 -11.16 -3.46
C ARG A 192 13.67 -11.24 -2.05
N LEU A 193 12.40 -10.83 -1.91
CA LEU A 193 11.67 -10.96 -0.63
C LEU A 193 11.43 -12.42 -0.28
N LEU A 194 10.99 -13.24 -1.24
CA LEU A 194 10.72 -14.66 -1.03
C LEU A 194 11.99 -15.45 -0.70
N GLU A 195 13.09 -15.19 -1.38
CA GLU A 195 14.41 -15.77 -1.08
C GLU A 195 14.84 -15.42 0.36
N ARG A 196 14.67 -14.18 0.78
CA ARG A 196 14.94 -13.76 2.16
C ARG A 196 13.98 -14.41 3.16
N ALA A 197 12.69 -14.54 2.84
CA ALA A 197 11.72 -15.20 3.69
C ALA A 197 12.07 -16.69 3.91
N ARG A 198 12.54 -17.39 2.89
CA ARG A 198 12.99 -18.80 2.99
C ARG A 198 14.14 -19.00 3.98
N THR A 199 14.98 -17.99 4.19
CA THR A 199 16.09 -18.08 5.16
C THR A 199 15.64 -17.81 6.60
N GLN A 200 14.39 -17.39 6.81
CA GLN A 200 13.84 -17.09 8.14
C GLN A 200 12.93 -18.25 8.59
N GLN A 201 13.12 -18.70 9.82
CA GLN A 201 12.31 -19.76 10.43
C GLN A 201 11.00 -19.18 11.05
N ARG A 202 10.42 -18.16 10.43
CA ARG A 202 9.19 -17.49 10.89
C ARG A 202 8.19 -17.40 9.75
N ARG A 203 6.92 -17.42 10.09
CA ARG A 203 5.86 -17.19 9.10
C ARG A 203 5.92 -15.76 8.56
N VAL A 204 5.86 -15.64 7.24
CA VAL A 204 5.81 -14.36 6.51
C VAL A 204 4.67 -14.44 5.52
N ALA A 205 3.71 -13.53 5.65
CA ALA A 205 2.64 -13.35 4.68
C ALA A 205 2.91 -12.11 3.80
N ILE A 206 2.83 -12.27 2.50
CA ILE A 206 2.98 -11.19 1.52
C ILE A 206 1.67 -11.08 0.74
N VAL A 207 1.02 -9.92 0.81
CA VAL A 207 -0.22 -9.62 0.09
C VAL A 207 0.04 -8.53 -0.94
N ILE A 208 -0.22 -8.85 -2.21
CA ILE A 208 -0.10 -7.92 -3.33
C ILE A 208 -1.50 -7.48 -3.71
N TYR A 209 -1.79 -6.21 -3.49
CA TYR A 209 -3.03 -5.60 -3.95
C TYR A 209 -2.96 -5.22 -5.42
N GLY A 210 -4.03 -5.49 -6.15
CA GLY A 210 -4.23 -4.93 -7.47
C GLY A 210 -4.30 -3.40 -7.45
N LEU A 211 -4.10 -2.79 -8.61
CA LEU A 211 -4.30 -1.35 -8.78
C LEU A 211 -5.77 -1.01 -8.52
N ILE A 212 -6.03 0.20 -8.02
CA ILE A 212 -7.38 0.69 -7.73
C ILE A 212 -8.32 0.57 -8.94
N ASN A 213 -9.63 0.56 -8.69
CA ASN A 213 -10.64 0.59 -9.73
C ASN A 213 -10.69 1.96 -10.42
N PHE A 214 -9.87 2.13 -11.45
CA PHE A 214 -9.87 3.38 -12.23
C PHE A 214 -11.21 3.66 -12.91
N GLY A 215 -12.02 2.64 -13.19
CA GLY A 215 -13.37 2.82 -13.75
C GLY A 215 -14.30 3.55 -12.77
N SER A 216 -14.37 3.09 -11.52
CA SER A 216 -15.15 3.78 -10.49
C SER A 216 -14.51 5.12 -10.09
N TYR A 217 -13.19 5.16 -9.99
CA TYR A 217 -12.45 6.38 -9.71
C TYR A 217 -12.79 7.51 -10.70
N PHE A 218 -12.82 7.24 -12.00
CA PHE A 218 -13.19 8.26 -13.00
C PHE A 218 -14.66 8.68 -12.92
N LYS A 219 -15.58 7.81 -12.47
CA LYS A 219 -16.96 8.22 -12.17
C LYS A 219 -17.01 9.22 -11.01
N GLY A 220 -16.26 8.96 -9.94
CA GLY A 220 -16.12 9.92 -8.83
C GLY A 220 -15.56 11.25 -9.28
N ARG A 221 -14.59 11.21 -10.20
CA ARG A 221 -14.02 12.41 -10.82
C ARG A 221 -15.04 13.20 -11.64
N GLU A 222 -15.83 12.54 -12.45
CA GLU A 222 -16.93 13.16 -13.23
C GLU A 222 -17.96 13.79 -12.31
N ALA A 223 -18.33 13.11 -11.22
CA ALA A 223 -19.22 13.68 -10.21
C ALA A 223 -18.62 14.95 -9.55
N ALA A 224 -17.31 14.97 -9.27
CA ALA A 224 -16.64 16.15 -8.75
C ALA A 224 -16.60 17.31 -9.75
N GLU A 225 -16.46 17.02 -11.06
CA GLU A 225 -16.54 18.01 -12.13
C GLU A 225 -17.92 18.66 -12.19
N HIS A 226 -18.99 17.88 -12.13
CA HIS A 226 -20.37 18.40 -12.10
C HIS A 226 -20.68 19.24 -10.84
N LEU A 227 -20.18 18.82 -9.67
CA LEU A 227 -20.32 19.63 -8.45
C LEU A 227 -19.63 20.98 -8.61
N ARG A 228 -18.46 21.02 -9.23
CA ARG A 228 -17.72 22.25 -9.46
C ARG A 228 -18.40 23.17 -10.49
N GLU A 229 -19.09 22.63 -11.49
CA GLU A 229 -19.89 23.43 -12.43
C GLU A 229 -20.99 24.21 -11.71
N SER A 230 -21.55 23.65 -10.63
CA SER A 230 -22.57 24.28 -9.80
C SER A 230 -21.98 25.18 -8.70
N ASP A 231 -20.77 24.89 -8.18
CA ASP A 231 -20.07 25.65 -7.17
C ASP A 231 -18.55 25.63 -7.43
N THR A 232 -18.04 26.74 -7.96
CA THR A 232 -16.62 26.89 -8.32
C THR A 232 -15.67 26.92 -7.13
N THR A 233 -16.17 27.01 -5.90
CA THR A 233 -15.36 26.91 -4.68
C THR A 233 -14.97 25.46 -4.37
N LEU A 234 -15.73 24.49 -4.89
CA LEU A 234 -15.42 23.07 -4.77
C LEU A 234 -14.34 22.68 -5.78
N TYR A 235 -13.45 21.80 -5.36
CA TYR A 235 -12.37 21.26 -6.19
C TYR A 235 -11.55 22.31 -6.96
N PRO A 236 -11.00 23.37 -6.31
CA PRO A 236 -10.43 24.55 -6.98
C PRO A 236 -9.20 24.23 -7.85
N ARG A 237 -8.56 23.08 -7.66
CA ARG A 237 -7.39 22.64 -8.44
C ARG A 237 -7.69 21.56 -9.48
N LEU A 238 -8.94 21.26 -9.70
CA LEU A 238 -9.35 20.25 -10.68
C LEU A 238 -8.77 20.53 -12.07
N GLU A 239 -8.76 21.81 -12.50
CA GLU A 239 -8.17 22.22 -13.79
C GLU A 239 -6.65 22.08 -13.84
N MET A 240 -5.96 22.34 -12.73
CA MET A 240 -4.51 22.12 -12.67
C MET A 240 -4.16 20.66 -12.89
N THR A 241 -4.94 19.74 -12.32
CA THR A 241 -4.72 18.31 -12.55
C THR A 241 -4.96 17.92 -14.00
N TYR A 242 -5.89 18.55 -14.73
CA TYR A 242 -6.05 18.36 -16.17
C TYR A 242 -4.83 18.76 -17.00
N LYS A 243 -4.14 19.83 -16.63
CA LYS A 243 -2.92 20.27 -17.33
C LYS A 243 -1.72 19.35 -17.05
N TYR A 244 -1.64 18.82 -15.84
CA TYR A 244 -0.50 18.01 -15.42
C TYR A 244 -0.71 16.51 -15.58
N PHE A 245 -1.95 16.04 -15.61
CA PHE A 245 -2.31 14.64 -15.69
C PHE A 245 -3.12 14.35 -16.95
N ILE A 246 -2.43 14.07 -18.06
CA ILE A 246 -3.02 13.76 -19.37
C ILE A 246 -3.99 12.57 -19.27
N SER A 247 -3.80 11.69 -18.30
CA SER A 247 -4.70 10.56 -17.99
C SER A 247 -6.15 10.98 -17.72
N PHE A 248 -6.39 12.22 -17.35
CA PHE A 248 -7.76 12.75 -17.21
C PHE A 248 -8.44 13.09 -18.54
N HIS A 249 -7.69 13.17 -19.63
CA HIS A 249 -8.31 13.39 -20.93
C HIS A 249 -9.17 12.16 -21.31
N PRO A 250 -10.40 12.33 -21.79
CA PRO A 250 -11.32 11.22 -22.08
C PRO A 250 -10.72 10.14 -23.00
N THR A 251 -9.87 10.53 -23.94
CA THR A 251 -9.16 9.62 -24.84
C THR A 251 -8.24 8.67 -24.10
N TYR A 252 -7.62 9.12 -22.99
CA TYR A 252 -6.65 8.33 -22.22
C TYR A 252 -7.31 7.53 -21.11
N ARG A 253 -8.47 7.95 -20.58
CA ARG A 253 -9.19 7.25 -19.49
C ARG A 253 -9.41 5.78 -19.81
N ARG A 254 -9.93 5.50 -21.00
CA ARG A 254 -10.24 4.14 -21.47
C ARG A 254 -9.01 3.25 -21.52
N ASN A 255 -7.91 3.79 -22.01
CA ASN A 255 -6.65 3.06 -22.11
C ASN A 255 -6.01 2.83 -20.75
N LEU A 256 -6.11 3.79 -19.82
CA LEU A 256 -5.62 3.63 -18.45
C LEU A 256 -6.42 2.56 -17.70
N ILE A 257 -7.75 2.56 -17.79
CA ILE A 257 -8.60 1.52 -17.21
C ILE A 257 -8.21 0.14 -17.78
N ARG A 258 -8.04 0.05 -19.11
CA ARG A 258 -7.65 -1.18 -19.79
C ARG A 258 -6.26 -1.66 -19.35
N LEU A 259 -5.29 -0.76 -19.28
CA LEU A 259 -3.93 -1.07 -18.82
C LEU A 259 -3.93 -1.56 -17.38
N ALA A 260 -4.62 -0.88 -16.47
CA ALA A 260 -4.73 -1.29 -15.07
C ALA A 260 -5.36 -2.69 -14.95
N SER A 261 -6.42 -2.98 -15.71
CA SER A 261 -7.02 -4.33 -15.75
C SER A 261 -6.03 -5.39 -16.25
N MET A 262 -5.26 -5.08 -17.30
CA MET A 262 -4.23 -6.00 -17.81
C MET A 262 -3.12 -6.24 -16.78
N VAL A 263 -2.68 -5.19 -16.08
CA VAL A 263 -1.69 -5.28 -15.01
C VAL A 263 -2.22 -6.16 -13.88
N ASN A 264 -3.45 -5.93 -13.40
CA ASN A 264 -4.04 -6.72 -12.32
C ASN A 264 -4.10 -8.21 -12.67
N LYS A 265 -4.52 -8.56 -13.88
CA LYS A 265 -4.51 -9.96 -14.37
C LYS A 265 -3.11 -10.56 -14.39
N LYS A 266 -2.11 -9.80 -14.82
CA LYS A 266 -0.71 -10.27 -14.86
C LYS A 266 -0.10 -10.39 -13.47
N LEU A 267 -0.43 -9.50 -12.53
CA LEU A 267 -0.01 -9.62 -11.13
C LEU A 267 -0.59 -10.87 -10.49
N HIS A 268 -1.87 -11.16 -10.72
CA HIS A 268 -2.51 -12.38 -10.23
C HIS A 268 -1.79 -13.63 -10.77
N ALA A 269 -1.64 -13.74 -12.10
CA ALA A 269 -0.93 -14.87 -12.71
C ALA A 269 0.52 -15.02 -12.20
N MET A 270 1.23 -13.91 -12.02
CA MET A 270 2.59 -13.90 -11.46
C MET A 270 2.62 -14.44 -10.03
N VAL A 271 1.65 -14.09 -9.19
CA VAL A 271 1.53 -14.63 -7.83
C VAL A 271 1.33 -16.14 -7.85
N GLU A 272 0.48 -16.66 -8.74
CA GLU A 272 0.30 -18.10 -8.92
C GLU A 272 1.58 -18.80 -9.38
N GLU A 273 2.34 -18.19 -10.31
CA GLU A 273 3.64 -18.71 -10.75
C GLU A 273 4.64 -18.77 -9.58
N LEU A 274 4.76 -17.68 -8.82
CA LEU A 274 5.68 -17.59 -7.67
C LEU A 274 5.26 -18.55 -6.53
N ASN A 275 3.97 -18.77 -6.32
CA ASN A 275 3.49 -19.76 -5.37
C ASN A 275 3.96 -21.17 -5.74
N ARG A 276 3.87 -21.54 -7.03
CA ARG A 276 4.38 -22.84 -7.50
C ARG A 276 5.89 -22.96 -7.39
N GLU A 277 6.61 -21.86 -7.64
CA GLU A 277 8.08 -21.85 -7.63
C GLU A 277 8.68 -21.84 -6.22
N PHE A 278 8.05 -21.11 -5.28
CA PHE A 278 8.64 -20.83 -3.96
C PHE A 278 7.83 -21.32 -2.77
N VAL A 279 6.50 -21.16 -2.81
CA VAL A 279 5.67 -21.26 -1.60
C VAL A 279 5.25 -22.71 -1.34
N HIS A 280 4.92 -23.48 -2.36
CA HIS A 280 4.54 -24.89 -2.19
C HIS A 280 5.64 -25.77 -1.57
N GLN A 281 6.86 -25.26 -1.49
CA GLN A 281 8.00 -25.95 -0.88
C GLN A 281 8.25 -25.52 0.56
N THR A 282 7.44 -24.59 1.11
CA THR A 282 7.67 -24.00 2.43
C THR A 282 6.37 -23.72 3.17
N GLU A 283 6.24 -24.25 4.39
CA GLU A 283 5.03 -24.07 5.22
C GLU A 283 4.99 -22.71 5.94
N HIS A 284 6.06 -21.92 5.86
CA HIS A 284 6.20 -20.67 6.59
C HIS A 284 6.11 -19.42 5.71
N ILE A 285 5.78 -19.56 4.43
CA ILE A 285 5.58 -18.42 3.53
C ILE A 285 4.19 -18.51 2.92
N GLN A 286 3.49 -17.37 2.93
CA GLN A 286 2.25 -17.18 2.18
C GLN A 286 2.45 -16.01 1.22
N LEU A 287 2.11 -16.21 -0.05
CA LEU A 287 2.04 -15.14 -1.05
C LEU A 287 0.63 -15.12 -1.66
N ARG A 288 -0.06 -13.97 -1.59
CA ARG A 288 -1.42 -13.80 -2.10
C ARG A 288 -1.53 -12.59 -3.00
N TYR A 289 -2.37 -12.70 -4.02
CA TYR A 289 -2.94 -11.56 -4.72
C TYR A 289 -4.30 -11.24 -4.12
N SER A 290 -4.58 -9.94 -3.99
CA SER A 290 -5.86 -9.40 -3.53
C SER A 290 -6.40 -8.42 -4.57
N ASP A 291 -7.65 -8.57 -4.96
CA ASP A 291 -8.36 -7.64 -5.82
C ASP A 291 -9.16 -6.58 -5.03
N ALA A 292 -9.01 -6.55 -3.71
CA ALA A 292 -9.75 -5.67 -2.82
C ALA A 292 -9.72 -4.20 -3.25
N LEU A 293 -8.55 -3.67 -3.62
CA LEU A 293 -8.45 -2.30 -4.13
C LEU A 293 -8.98 -2.15 -5.55
N ALA A 294 -8.85 -3.20 -6.37
CA ALA A 294 -9.33 -3.21 -7.74
C ALA A 294 -10.86 -3.26 -7.85
N THR A 295 -11.53 -3.71 -6.79
CA THR A 295 -12.99 -3.80 -6.69
C THR A 295 -13.60 -2.70 -5.82
N ALA A 296 -12.79 -1.97 -5.03
CA ALA A 296 -13.27 -0.88 -4.20
C ALA A 296 -13.95 0.20 -5.04
N ASP A 297 -15.14 0.63 -4.61
CA ASP A 297 -15.90 1.66 -5.30
C ASP A 297 -15.50 3.06 -4.83
N LEU A 298 -14.84 3.81 -5.72
CA LEU A 298 -14.46 5.21 -5.54
C LEU A 298 -15.31 6.15 -6.41
N GLY A 299 -16.49 5.71 -6.85
CA GLY A 299 -17.33 6.38 -7.84
C GLY A 299 -18.13 7.59 -7.34
N ARG A 300 -17.82 8.14 -6.16
CA ARG A 300 -18.47 9.31 -5.58
C ARG A 300 -17.48 10.45 -5.38
N ALA A 301 -17.93 11.69 -5.59
CA ALA A 301 -17.08 12.88 -5.52
C ALA A 301 -16.38 13.06 -4.16
N GLU A 302 -17.10 12.81 -3.07
CA GLU A 302 -16.58 12.95 -1.69
C GLU A 302 -15.48 11.96 -1.34
N LEU A 303 -15.32 10.88 -2.11
CA LEU A 303 -14.22 9.91 -1.93
C LEU A 303 -12.90 10.41 -2.50
N LEU A 304 -12.95 11.47 -3.30
CA LEU A 304 -11.77 12.12 -3.86
C LEU A 304 -11.41 13.36 -3.06
N HIS A 305 -10.12 13.64 -2.98
CA HIS A 305 -9.63 14.81 -2.27
C HIS A 305 -10.17 16.11 -2.91
N PRO A 306 -10.81 17.00 -2.14
CA PRO A 306 -11.54 18.15 -2.68
C PRO A 306 -10.66 19.18 -3.39
N ILE A 307 -9.34 19.11 -3.24
CA ILE A 307 -8.41 20.06 -3.86
C ILE A 307 -7.87 19.52 -5.18
N ASP A 308 -7.30 18.31 -5.20
CA ASP A 308 -6.65 17.79 -6.40
C ASP A 308 -7.52 16.84 -7.20
N GLY A 309 -8.57 16.29 -6.60
CA GLY A 309 -9.46 15.32 -7.24
C GLY A 309 -8.73 14.09 -7.79
N TRP A 310 -7.50 13.85 -7.33
CA TRP A 310 -6.68 12.72 -7.73
C TRP A 310 -6.45 11.73 -6.60
N HIS A 311 -6.05 12.19 -5.44
CA HIS A 311 -5.86 11.33 -4.29
C HIS A 311 -7.20 11.07 -3.60
N ALA A 312 -7.25 10.01 -2.79
CA ALA A 312 -8.42 9.72 -1.98
C ALA A 312 -8.59 10.76 -0.86
N SER A 313 -9.85 11.11 -0.54
CA SER A 313 -10.20 11.84 0.67
C SER A 313 -10.05 10.95 1.92
N VAL A 314 -10.37 11.46 3.10
CA VAL A 314 -10.45 10.64 4.32
C VAL A 314 -11.44 9.49 4.14
N GLU A 315 -12.61 9.77 3.59
CA GLU A 315 -13.66 8.78 3.30
C GLU A 315 -13.20 7.78 2.24
N GLY A 316 -12.49 8.23 1.21
CA GLY A 316 -11.89 7.38 0.20
C GLY A 316 -10.83 6.44 0.80
N HIS A 317 -10.00 6.94 1.72
CA HIS A 317 -9.07 6.08 2.45
C HIS A 317 -9.77 5.08 3.37
N ASN A 318 -10.91 5.43 3.98
CA ASN A 318 -11.73 4.49 4.75
C ASN A 318 -12.28 3.36 3.86
N VAL A 319 -12.74 3.68 2.65
CA VAL A 319 -13.21 2.68 1.67
C VAL A 319 -12.08 1.71 1.33
N LEU A 320 -10.89 2.23 1.00
CA LEU A 320 -9.71 1.40 0.68
C LEU A 320 -9.27 0.55 1.88
N ALA A 321 -9.25 1.12 3.10
CA ALA A 321 -8.89 0.39 4.31
C ALA A 321 -9.85 -0.76 4.60
N ASN A 322 -11.17 -0.51 4.54
CA ASN A 322 -12.18 -1.52 4.78
C ASN A 322 -12.11 -2.66 3.75
N ALA A 323 -11.94 -2.33 2.48
CA ALA A 323 -11.76 -3.32 1.42
C ALA A 323 -10.50 -4.19 1.67
N ALA A 324 -9.36 -3.54 1.98
CA ALA A 324 -8.12 -4.24 2.23
C ALA A 324 -8.17 -5.12 3.48
N VAL A 325 -8.74 -4.64 4.58
CA VAL A 325 -8.85 -5.38 5.85
C VAL A 325 -9.75 -6.61 5.71
N SER A 326 -10.88 -6.50 5.01
CA SER A 326 -11.81 -7.62 4.83
C SER A 326 -11.15 -8.82 4.14
N ASP A 327 -10.12 -8.58 3.32
CA ASP A 327 -9.39 -9.63 2.60
C ASP A 327 -8.16 -10.17 3.36
N LEU A 328 -7.80 -9.59 4.52
CA LEU A 328 -6.62 -10.04 5.27
C LEU A 328 -6.83 -11.30 6.12
N ALA A 329 -8.07 -11.72 6.37
CA ALA A 329 -8.38 -12.83 7.26
C ALA A 329 -7.53 -14.10 7.01
N PRO A 330 -7.35 -14.62 5.76
CA PRO A 330 -6.52 -15.80 5.53
C PRO A 330 -5.04 -15.57 5.85
N SER A 331 -4.53 -14.35 5.72
CA SER A 331 -3.13 -14.05 6.06
C SER A 331 -2.92 -13.90 7.56
N LEU A 332 -3.90 -13.38 8.27
CA LEU A 332 -3.88 -13.28 9.74
C LEU A 332 -3.98 -14.67 10.37
N GLU A 333 -4.85 -15.54 9.86
CA GLU A 333 -4.95 -16.95 10.27
C GLU A 333 -3.62 -17.68 10.03
N PHE A 334 -3.04 -17.54 8.84
CA PHE A 334 -1.73 -18.11 8.53
C PHE A 334 -0.64 -17.65 9.51
N LEU A 335 -0.66 -16.40 9.93
CA LEU A 335 0.30 -15.83 10.89
C LEU A 335 -0.03 -16.19 12.36
N GLY A 336 -1.21 -16.75 12.63
CA GLY A 336 -1.71 -16.98 13.99
C GLY A 336 -2.09 -15.70 14.72
N ILE A 337 -2.41 -14.63 13.97
CA ILE A 337 -2.85 -13.35 14.51
C ILE A 337 -4.37 -13.39 14.65
N GLY A 338 -4.89 -13.31 15.87
CA GLY A 338 -6.35 -13.33 16.15
C GLY A 338 -6.87 -14.62 16.77
N ASP A 339 -6.13 -15.71 16.79
CA ASP A 339 -6.57 -17.00 17.38
C ASP A 339 -6.56 -17.01 18.92
N SER A 340 -6.05 -15.97 19.58
CA SER A 340 -5.95 -15.88 21.04
C SER A 340 -7.31 -15.78 21.79
N HIS A 341 -8.43 -15.67 21.05
CA HIS A 341 -9.77 -15.58 21.63
C HIS A 341 -10.71 -16.74 21.29
N ARG A 342 -10.26 -17.72 20.51
CA ARG A 342 -11.02 -18.99 20.41
C ARG A 342 -10.62 -19.88 21.58
N PRO A 343 -11.55 -20.20 22.52
CA PRO A 343 -11.26 -21.23 23.52
C PRO A 343 -10.94 -22.51 22.75
N LYS A 344 -9.77 -23.11 23.02
CA LYS A 344 -9.45 -24.43 22.48
C LYS A 344 -10.61 -25.37 22.83
N PRO A 345 -11.19 -26.08 21.88
CA PRO A 345 -12.18 -27.10 22.21
C PRO A 345 -11.54 -28.07 23.20
N ARG A 346 -12.23 -28.28 24.35
CA ARG A 346 -11.86 -29.25 25.39
C ARG A 346 -11.96 -30.67 24.86
#